data_c3036c91930b6920803cf5c4504505c5
#
_entry.id   c3036c91930b6920803cf5c4504505c5
#
_cell.length_a   1.000
_cell.length_b   1.000
_cell.length_c   1.000
_cell.angle_alpha   90.00
_cell.angle_beta   90.00
_cell.angle_gamma   90.00
#
_symmetry.space_group_name_H-M   'P 1'
#
loop_
_entity.id
_entity.type
_entity.pdbx_description
1 polymer ?
#
loop_
_entity_poly.entity_id
_entity_poly.type
_entity_poly.pdbx_seq_one_letter_code
_entity_poly.pdbx_strand_id
1 'polypeptide(L)'
;MRSLFIIISMIKVAILEYEKETKDIIFQLSKLFMHEDWCFRHYLKASDLAKRMKEEEYQLFVFDEMFKTHRIESVFVHDNPNAIVIYVCENPIKTRGDDERSRVFYISKENIADDISAYDQMIRSQCIQSHVYEFNYDGVRMNLSYEDIYYLEKNEKMVYFYTKKGVFHKRDSMNALEEVFKEFGFLRVHVSYIVNSKYIVAWYKDEVELINKVLIPVSRGKKRKISMK
;
A
#
# COMPACT_ATOMS: atom_id res chain seq x y z
N MET A 1 -9.10 10.60 30.00
CA MET A 1 -9.21 10.80 28.55
C MET A 1 -7.89 10.43 27.91
N ARG A 2 -7.72 9.17 27.41
CA ARG A 2 -6.55 8.80 26.62
C ARG A 2 -6.83 9.22 25.20
N SER A 3 -6.06 10.17 24.71
CA SER A 3 -6.07 10.60 23.31
C SER A 3 -5.75 9.39 22.43
N LEU A 4 -6.72 8.94 21.65
CA LEU A 4 -6.51 7.92 20.62
C LEU A 4 -5.66 8.59 19.52
N PHE A 5 -4.36 8.37 19.55
CA PHE A 5 -3.53 8.65 18.39
C PHE A 5 -3.91 7.63 17.31
N ILE A 6 -4.73 8.06 16.36
CA ILE A 6 -4.86 7.37 15.07
C ILE A 6 -3.49 7.49 14.42
N ILE A 7 -2.71 6.41 14.45
CA ILE A 7 -1.41 6.41 13.80
C ILE A 7 -1.68 6.12 12.32
N ILE A 8 -1.76 7.19 11.55
CA ILE A 8 -1.87 7.15 10.10
C ILE A 8 -0.50 6.75 9.57
N SER A 9 -0.44 5.73 8.73
CA SER A 9 0.79 5.39 8.01
C SER A 9 1.13 6.52 7.05
N MET A 10 2.41 6.87 6.95
CA MET A 10 2.88 7.87 6.00
C MET A 10 2.51 7.46 4.57
N ILE A 11 1.75 8.29 3.87
CA ILE A 11 1.35 8.06 2.48
C ILE A 11 2.51 8.50 1.57
N LYS A 12 3.03 7.57 0.79
CA LYS A 12 4.10 7.84 -0.17
C LYS A 12 3.53 8.09 -1.55
N VAL A 13 3.88 9.22 -2.10
CA VAL A 13 3.46 9.68 -3.43
C VAL A 13 4.66 9.73 -4.36
N ALA A 14 4.60 9.01 -5.48
CA ALA A 14 5.56 9.13 -6.56
C ALA A 14 4.99 10.04 -7.67
N ILE A 15 5.69 11.10 -7.99
CA ILE A 15 5.33 12.05 -9.05
C ILE A 15 6.33 11.88 -10.18
N LEU A 16 5.83 11.49 -11.36
CA LEU A 16 6.61 11.33 -12.59
C LEU A 16 6.09 12.34 -13.61
N GLU A 17 6.64 13.54 -13.57
CA GLU A 17 6.28 14.65 -14.44
C GLU A 17 7.36 15.71 -14.52
N TYR A 18 7.12 16.76 -15.32
CA TYR A 18 8.01 17.90 -15.40
C TYR A 18 7.79 18.87 -14.22
N GLU A 19 8.85 19.59 -13.83
CA GLU A 19 8.88 20.47 -12.65
C GLU A 19 7.76 21.54 -12.61
N LYS A 20 7.18 21.91 -13.74
CA LYS A 20 6.20 23.01 -13.83
C LYS A 20 4.95 22.73 -12.97
N GLU A 21 4.37 21.52 -13.10
CA GLU A 21 3.14 21.15 -12.42
C GLU A 21 3.37 20.53 -11.05
N THR A 22 4.58 20.01 -10.77
CA THR A 22 4.92 19.30 -9.53
C THR A 22 4.60 20.09 -8.27
N LYS A 23 4.90 21.39 -8.24
CA LYS A 23 4.66 22.23 -7.05
C LYS A 23 3.18 22.40 -6.75
N ASP A 24 2.37 22.60 -7.79
CA ASP A 24 0.93 22.77 -7.65
C ASP A 24 0.27 21.47 -7.21
N ILE A 25 0.68 20.33 -7.77
CA ILE A 25 0.21 19.00 -7.39
C ILE A 25 0.54 18.71 -5.92
N ILE A 26 1.79 18.90 -5.49
CA ILE A 26 2.20 18.69 -4.10
C ILE A 26 1.41 19.60 -3.17
N PHE A 27 1.24 20.87 -3.53
CA PHE A 27 0.51 21.84 -2.73
C PHE A 27 -0.97 21.45 -2.57
N GLN A 28 -1.66 21.06 -3.64
CA GLN A 28 -3.05 20.66 -3.59
C GLN A 28 -3.25 19.34 -2.84
N LEU A 29 -2.43 18.33 -3.10
CA LEU A 29 -2.47 17.07 -2.37
C LEU A 29 -2.19 17.28 -0.88
N SER A 30 -1.24 18.15 -0.51
CA SER A 30 -0.94 18.46 0.89
C SER A 30 -2.10 19.14 1.61
N LYS A 31 -2.90 19.97 0.91
CA LYS A 31 -4.11 20.57 1.48
C LYS A 31 -5.19 19.56 1.81
N LEU A 32 -5.39 18.57 0.93
CA LEU A 32 -6.43 17.57 1.12
C LEU A 32 -6.23 16.77 2.41
N PHE A 33 -4.99 16.57 2.80
CA PHE A 33 -4.60 15.60 3.83
C PHE A 33 -3.81 16.26 4.96
N MET A 34 -4.26 17.44 5.42
CA MET A 34 -3.58 18.22 6.46
C MET A 34 -3.31 17.51 7.79
N HIS A 35 -3.92 16.34 8.00
CA HIS A 35 -3.80 15.54 9.23
C HIS A 35 -3.02 14.23 9.03
N GLU A 36 -2.41 14.04 7.87
CA GLU A 36 -1.73 12.81 7.51
C GLU A 36 -0.27 13.09 7.14
N ASP A 37 0.62 12.16 7.44
CA ASP A 37 2.03 12.26 7.05
C ASP A 37 2.19 11.86 5.59
N TRP A 38 2.69 12.79 4.77
CA TRP A 38 2.96 12.56 3.35
C TRP A 38 4.45 12.56 3.05
N CYS A 39 4.86 11.68 2.15
CA CYS A 39 6.19 11.67 1.58
C CYS A 39 6.09 11.77 0.06
N PHE A 40 6.41 12.92 -0.50
CA PHE A 40 6.45 13.15 -1.93
C PHE A 40 7.83 12.86 -2.49
N ARG A 41 7.87 12.11 -3.61
CA ARG A 41 9.08 11.84 -4.38
C ARG A 41 8.84 12.23 -5.83
N HIS A 42 9.64 13.14 -6.35
CA HIS A 42 9.58 13.59 -7.73
C HIS A 42 10.63 12.91 -8.60
N TYR A 43 10.23 12.46 -9.77
CA TYR A 43 11.06 11.78 -10.76
C TYR A 43 10.87 12.41 -12.13
N LEU A 44 11.98 12.62 -12.84
CA LEU A 44 11.99 13.05 -14.25
C LEU A 44 12.08 11.87 -15.22
N LYS A 45 12.45 10.69 -14.72
CA LYS A 45 12.62 9.48 -15.53
C LYS A 45 11.94 8.28 -14.90
N ALA A 46 11.16 7.57 -15.69
CA ALA A 46 10.51 6.31 -15.26
C ALA A 46 11.51 5.24 -14.78
N SER A 47 12.73 5.23 -15.34
CA SER A 47 13.79 4.30 -14.90
C SER A 47 14.24 4.52 -13.46
N ASP A 48 14.21 5.75 -12.98
CA ASP A 48 14.66 6.08 -11.63
C ASP A 48 13.56 5.74 -10.62
N LEU A 49 12.30 5.98 -10.98
CA LEU A 49 11.15 5.50 -10.21
C LEU A 49 11.16 3.96 -10.13
N ALA A 50 11.35 3.26 -11.24
CA ALA A 50 11.38 1.79 -11.25
C ALA A 50 12.52 1.20 -10.39
N LYS A 51 13.67 1.85 -10.33
CA LYS A 51 14.75 1.45 -9.41
C LYS A 51 14.32 1.60 -7.95
N ARG A 52 13.70 2.75 -7.63
CA ARG A 52 13.31 3.06 -6.26
C ARG A 52 12.18 2.15 -5.75
N MET A 53 11.28 1.73 -6.60
CA MET A 53 10.19 0.80 -6.26
C MET A 53 10.68 -0.60 -5.82
N LYS A 54 11.94 -0.94 -6.04
CA LYS A 54 12.54 -2.16 -5.46
C LYS A 54 12.75 -2.04 -3.95
N GLU A 55 12.79 -0.82 -3.42
CA GLU A 55 13.08 -0.51 -2.02
C GLU A 55 11.89 0.14 -1.30
N GLU A 56 11.01 0.83 -2.04
CA GLU A 56 9.88 1.58 -1.51
C GLU A 56 8.60 1.25 -2.28
N GLU A 57 7.49 1.14 -1.55
CA GLU A 57 6.14 1.05 -2.12
C GLU A 57 5.46 2.42 -2.10
N TYR A 58 4.66 2.71 -3.11
CA TYR A 58 3.91 3.95 -3.24
C TYR A 58 2.41 3.68 -3.22
N GLN A 59 1.67 4.51 -2.50
CA GLN A 59 0.23 4.44 -2.39
C GLN A 59 -0.47 5.23 -3.48
N LEU A 60 0.21 6.24 -3.99
CA LEU A 60 -0.28 7.14 -5.00
C LEU A 60 0.82 7.43 -6.03
N PHE A 61 0.46 7.26 -7.30
CA PHE A 61 1.27 7.70 -8.44
C PHE A 61 0.61 8.90 -9.10
N VAL A 62 1.41 9.90 -9.43
CA VAL A 62 1.00 11.03 -10.25
C VAL A 62 1.86 11.05 -11.50
N PHE A 63 1.26 10.92 -12.66
CA PHE A 63 1.94 10.84 -13.95
C PHE A 63 1.48 11.96 -14.89
N ASP A 64 2.42 12.62 -15.56
CA ASP A 64 2.07 13.39 -16.77
C ASP A 64 1.51 12.42 -17.82
N GLU A 65 0.54 12.89 -18.63
CA GLU A 65 -0.13 12.09 -19.66
C GLU A 65 0.83 11.46 -20.69
N MET A 66 1.99 12.06 -20.91
CA MET A 66 3.02 11.49 -21.77
C MET A 66 3.54 10.13 -21.30
N PHE A 67 3.39 9.83 -20.01
CA PHE A 67 3.75 8.55 -19.41
C PHE A 67 2.61 7.52 -19.46
N LYS A 68 1.43 7.85 -19.99
CA LYS A 68 0.35 6.90 -20.23
C LYS A 68 0.66 6.01 -21.44
N THR A 69 1.57 5.09 -21.25
CA THR A 69 2.01 4.12 -22.26
C THR A 69 1.86 2.71 -21.72
N HIS A 70 1.62 1.73 -22.60
CA HIS A 70 1.47 0.33 -22.23
C HIS A 70 2.63 -0.17 -21.31
N ARG A 71 3.86 0.26 -21.60
CA ARG A 71 5.05 -0.13 -20.83
C ARG A 71 5.00 0.44 -19.41
N ILE A 72 4.65 1.71 -19.26
CA ILE A 72 4.56 2.39 -17.96
C ILE A 72 3.40 1.81 -17.16
N GLU A 73 2.25 1.63 -17.79
CA GLU A 73 1.08 1.05 -17.13
C GLU A 73 1.32 -0.38 -16.66
N SER A 74 2.03 -1.20 -17.44
CA SER A 74 2.37 -2.57 -17.03
C SER A 74 3.21 -2.57 -15.76
N VAL A 75 4.27 -1.75 -15.68
CA VAL A 75 5.22 -1.75 -14.56
C VAL A 75 4.65 -1.05 -13.33
N PHE A 76 3.96 0.06 -13.49
CA PHE A 76 3.58 0.90 -12.34
C PHE A 76 2.12 0.74 -11.93
N VAL A 77 1.24 0.39 -12.85
CA VAL A 77 -0.19 0.28 -12.56
C VAL A 77 -0.59 -1.19 -12.35
N HIS A 78 -0.27 -2.08 -13.28
CA HIS A 78 -0.66 -3.50 -13.18
C HIS A 78 0.08 -4.21 -12.05
N ASP A 79 1.37 -3.90 -11.83
CA ASP A 79 2.15 -4.50 -10.75
C ASP A 79 1.81 -3.92 -9.36
N ASN A 80 1.03 -2.81 -9.32
CA ASN A 80 0.58 -2.14 -8.10
C ASN A 80 -0.94 -1.93 -8.10
N PRO A 81 -1.75 -2.99 -8.12
CA PRO A 81 -3.21 -2.89 -8.32
C PRO A 81 -3.94 -2.13 -7.19
N ASN A 82 -3.30 -1.99 -6.03
CA ASN A 82 -3.84 -1.27 -4.88
C ASN A 82 -3.46 0.21 -4.84
N ALA A 83 -2.50 0.64 -5.66
CA ALA A 83 -2.12 2.04 -5.73
C ALA A 83 -3.15 2.86 -6.52
N ILE A 84 -3.28 4.12 -6.16
CA ILE A 84 -4.04 5.09 -6.93
C ILE A 84 -3.12 5.69 -8.00
N VAL A 85 -3.67 5.96 -9.16
CA VAL A 85 -2.98 6.64 -10.25
C VAL A 85 -3.75 7.89 -10.63
N ILE A 86 -3.05 9.02 -10.69
CA ILE A 86 -3.58 10.28 -11.20
C ILE A 86 -2.78 10.64 -12.46
N TYR A 87 -3.46 10.75 -13.58
CA TYR A 87 -2.88 11.32 -14.80
C TYR A 87 -3.18 12.82 -14.89
N VAL A 88 -2.13 13.62 -15.00
CA VAL A 88 -2.21 15.08 -15.21
C VAL A 88 -2.12 15.34 -16.72
N CYS A 89 -3.14 15.89 -17.31
CA CYS A 89 -3.28 15.96 -18.77
C CYS A 89 -3.87 17.30 -19.26
N GLU A 90 -3.59 17.62 -20.50
CA GLU A 90 -4.18 18.80 -21.20
C GLU A 90 -5.70 18.61 -21.38
N ASN A 91 -6.11 17.39 -21.72
CA ASN A 91 -7.51 17.05 -21.91
C ASN A 91 -7.87 15.74 -21.22
N PRO A 92 -8.41 15.77 -19.98
CA PRO A 92 -8.75 14.59 -19.21
C PRO A 92 -9.69 13.62 -19.91
N ILE A 93 -10.71 14.13 -20.62
CA ILE A 93 -11.69 13.31 -21.33
C ILE A 93 -11.03 12.51 -22.45
N LYS A 94 -10.20 13.17 -23.26
CA LYS A 94 -9.48 12.53 -24.35
C LYS A 94 -8.44 11.53 -23.86
N THR A 95 -7.69 11.88 -22.81
CA THR A 95 -6.64 11.03 -22.24
C THR A 95 -7.23 9.82 -21.54
N ARG A 96 -8.39 9.98 -20.90
CA ARG A 96 -9.13 8.88 -20.29
C ARG A 96 -9.59 7.86 -21.31
N GLY A 97 -10.22 8.29 -22.40
CA GLY A 97 -10.86 7.39 -23.37
C GLY A 97 -11.84 6.44 -22.68
N ASP A 98 -11.70 5.14 -22.95
CA ASP A 98 -12.54 4.06 -22.40
C ASP A 98 -11.99 3.47 -21.07
N ASP A 99 -11.11 4.19 -20.36
CA ASP A 99 -10.56 3.71 -19.08
C ASP A 99 -11.60 3.83 -17.95
N GLU A 100 -12.09 2.70 -17.50
CA GLU A 100 -13.10 2.59 -16.41
C GLU A 100 -12.50 2.14 -15.07
N ARG A 101 -11.16 2.08 -14.95
CA ARG A 101 -10.51 1.65 -13.70
C ARG A 101 -10.85 2.60 -12.55
N SER A 102 -11.37 2.06 -11.46
CA SER A 102 -11.85 2.83 -10.29
C SER A 102 -10.76 3.54 -9.50
N ARG A 103 -9.49 3.16 -9.69
CA ARG A 103 -8.32 3.73 -9.01
C ARG A 103 -7.46 4.63 -9.91
N VAL A 104 -7.94 4.93 -11.12
CA VAL A 104 -7.25 5.79 -12.08
C VAL A 104 -8.09 7.05 -12.28
N PHE A 105 -7.48 8.20 -12.02
CA PHE A 105 -8.09 9.52 -12.10
C PHE A 105 -7.40 10.33 -13.18
N TYR A 106 -8.13 11.25 -13.79
CA TYR A 106 -7.64 12.14 -14.84
C TYR A 106 -7.97 13.56 -14.44
N ILE A 107 -6.94 14.40 -14.30
CA ILE A 107 -7.07 15.80 -13.90
C ILE A 107 -6.48 16.72 -14.97
N SER A 108 -7.05 17.92 -15.09
CA SER A 108 -6.58 18.93 -16.03
C SER A 108 -5.37 19.69 -15.46
N LYS A 109 -4.37 19.95 -16.31
CA LYS A 109 -3.26 20.85 -15.97
C LYS A 109 -3.73 22.27 -15.64
N GLU A 110 -4.82 22.70 -16.25
CA GLU A 110 -5.39 24.04 -16.01
C GLU A 110 -6.18 24.14 -14.70
N ASN A 111 -6.76 23.02 -14.22
CA ASN A 111 -7.69 23.00 -13.08
C ASN A 111 -7.28 22.02 -11.98
N ILE A 112 -5.98 21.87 -11.73
CA ILE A 112 -5.43 20.90 -10.75
C ILE A 112 -6.14 20.99 -9.39
N ALA A 113 -6.38 22.21 -8.89
CA ALA A 113 -6.98 22.43 -7.57
C ALA A 113 -8.42 21.91 -7.49
N ASP A 114 -9.24 22.27 -8.50
CA ASP A 114 -10.66 21.92 -8.52
C ASP A 114 -10.85 20.43 -8.77
N ASP A 115 -10.08 19.87 -9.71
CA ASP A 115 -10.14 18.44 -10.04
C ASP A 115 -9.68 17.55 -8.88
N ILE A 116 -8.59 17.90 -8.20
CA ILE A 116 -8.14 17.18 -7.00
C ILE A 116 -9.20 17.31 -5.90
N SER A 117 -9.78 18.47 -5.70
CA SER A 117 -10.84 18.69 -4.72
C SER A 117 -12.10 17.87 -5.03
N ALA A 118 -12.46 17.74 -6.30
CA ALA A 118 -13.58 16.90 -6.73
C ALA A 118 -13.37 15.41 -6.42
N TYR A 119 -12.14 14.94 -6.45
CA TYR A 119 -11.77 13.54 -6.15
C TYR A 119 -11.34 13.30 -4.70
N ASP A 120 -11.33 14.32 -3.82
CA ASP A 120 -10.81 14.26 -2.45
C ASP A 120 -11.28 13.03 -1.69
N GLN A 121 -12.58 12.85 -1.53
CA GLN A 121 -13.11 11.75 -0.73
C GLN A 121 -12.75 10.37 -1.33
N MET A 122 -12.72 10.25 -2.66
CA MET A 122 -12.37 9.01 -3.33
C MET A 122 -10.89 8.68 -3.15
N ILE A 123 -10.01 9.65 -3.40
CA ILE A 123 -8.56 9.48 -3.23
C ILE A 123 -8.25 9.13 -1.77
N ARG A 124 -8.80 9.89 -0.84
CA ARG A 124 -8.61 9.69 0.60
C ARG A 124 -9.06 8.31 1.04
N SER A 125 -10.28 7.92 0.73
CA SER A 125 -10.83 6.63 1.13
C SER A 125 -10.03 5.47 0.55
N GLN A 126 -9.62 5.56 -0.70
CA GLN A 126 -8.86 4.52 -1.38
C GLN A 126 -7.39 4.45 -0.93
N CYS A 127 -6.73 5.59 -0.66
CA CYS A 127 -5.38 5.62 -0.09
C CYS A 127 -5.34 4.99 1.31
N ILE A 128 -6.33 5.31 2.15
CA ILE A 128 -6.40 4.77 3.52
C ILE A 128 -6.81 3.31 3.50
N GLN A 129 -7.89 2.96 2.79
CA GLN A 129 -8.44 1.59 2.77
C GLN A 129 -7.50 0.57 2.12
N SER A 130 -6.72 0.97 1.11
CA SER A 130 -5.84 0.04 0.39
C SER A 130 -4.64 -0.43 1.20
N HIS A 131 -4.30 0.22 2.33
CA HIS A 131 -3.08 -0.07 3.08
C HIS A 131 -3.30 -0.31 4.56
N VAL A 132 -4.57 -0.38 5.01
CA VAL A 132 -4.92 -0.66 6.40
C VAL A 132 -5.87 -1.84 6.49
N TYR A 133 -5.65 -2.66 7.50
CA TYR A 133 -6.56 -3.71 7.91
C TYR A 133 -7.45 -3.20 9.04
N GLU A 134 -8.74 -3.12 8.78
CA GLU A 134 -9.73 -2.68 9.76
C GLU A 134 -10.28 -3.87 10.56
N PHE A 135 -10.37 -3.73 11.87
CA PHE A 135 -11.06 -4.69 12.74
C PHE A 135 -11.47 -4.06 14.08
N ASN A 136 -12.37 -4.73 14.79
CA ASN A 136 -12.74 -4.35 16.15
C ASN A 136 -11.82 -5.02 17.17
N TYR A 137 -11.24 -4.21 18.06
CA TYR A 137 -10.46 -4.62 19.20
C TYR A 137 -11.07 -4.03 20.47
N ASP A 138 -11.59 -4.87 21.37
CA ASP A 138 -12.23 -4.48 22.62
C ASP A 138 -13.29 -3.38 22.45
N GLY A 139 -14.13 -3.51 21.39
CA GLY A 139 -15.19 -2.56 21.11
C GLY A 139 -14.74 -1.27 20.40
N VAL A 140 -13.45 -1.13 20.11
CA VAL A 140 -12.88 0.01 19.38
C VAL A 140 -12.54 -0.38 17.94
N ARG A 141 -12.98 0.43 16.96
CA ARG A 141 -12.56 0.26 15.56
C ARG A 141 -11.09 0.63 15.42
N MET A 142 -10.29 -0.32 14.95
CA MET A 142 -8.84 -0.21 14.78
C MET A 142 -8.47 -0.29 13.31
N ASN A 143 -7.51 0.53 12.91
CA ASN A 143 -6.88 0.51 11.60
C ASN A 143 -5.40 0.17 11.77
N LEU A 144 -4.99 -1.02 11.32
CA LEU A 144 -3.59 -1.44 11.31
C LEU A 144 -3.03 -1.34 9.90
N SER A 145 -1.99 -0.53 9.72
CA SER A 145 -1.25 -0.56 8.45
C SER A 145 -0.64 -1.93 8.23
N TYR A 146 -0.77 -2.49 7.01
CA TYR A 146 -0.11 -3.75 6.65
C TYR A 146 1.42 -3.64 6.82
N GLU A 147 1.99 -2.47 6.59
CA GLU A 147 3.43 -2.21 6.81
C GLU A 147 3.87 -2.25 8.28
N ASP A 148 2.95 -2.13 9.23
CA ASP A 148 3.28 -2.22 10.64
C ASP A 148 3.19 -3.64 11.17
N ILE A 149 2.59 -4.56 10.43
CA ILE A 149 2.35 -5.93 10.87
C ILE A 149 3.54 -6.81 10.46
N TYR A 150 4.20 -7.40 11.45
CA TYR A 150 5.29 -8.37 11.25
C TYR A 150 4.76 -9.74 10.84
N TYR A 151 3.79 -10.24 11.62
CA TYR A 151 3.17 -11.55 11.39
C TYR A 151 1.85 -11.70 12.17
N LEU A 152 1.08 -12.69 11.77
CA LEU A 152 -0.12 -13.13 12.45
C LEU A 152 0.13 -14.53 13.00
N GLU A 153 -0.34 -14.78 14.23
CA GLU A 153 -0.27 -16.06 14.90
C GLU A 153 -1.65 -16.51 15.37
N LYS A 154 -2.02 -17.74 15.05
CA LYS A 154 -3.23 -18.35 15.59
C LYS A 154 -2.91 -19.13 16.84
N ASN A 155 -3.56 -18.75 17.94
CA ASN A 155 -3.59 -19.51 19.18
C ASN A 155 -5.04 -19.80 19.53
N GLU A 156 -5.41 -21.08 19.56
CA GLU A 156 -6.78 -21.56 19.75
C GLU A 156 -7.78 -20.92 18.77
N LYS A 157 -8.72 -20.12 19.28
CA LYS A 157 -9.76 -19.45 18.50
C LYS A 157 -9.40 -18.01 18.12
N MET A 158 -8.29 -17.47 18.64
CA MET A 158 -7.85 -16.10 18.46
C MET A 158 -6.71 -16.03 17.46
N VAL A 159 -6.65 -14.95 16.71
CA VAL A 159 -5.52 -14.58 15.86
C VAL A 159 -4.89 -13.32 16.44
N TYR A 160 -3.59 -13.38 16.71
CA TYR A 160 -2.80 -12.30 17.23
C TYR A 160 -2.04 -11.63 16.10
N PHE A 161 -2.10 -10.31 16.05
CA PHE A 161 -1.42 -9.45 15.10
C PHE A 161 -0.22 -8.83 15.81
N TYR A 162 0.98 -9.30 15.50
CA TYR A 162 2.23 -8.77 16.05
C TYR A 162 2.71 -7.61 15.18
N THR A 163 2.71 -6.41 15.76
CA THR A 163 2.96 -5.18 15.01
C THR A 163 4.05 -4.32 15.65
N LYS A 164 4.53 -3.32 14.93
CA LYS A 164 5.45 -2.29 15.47
C LYS A 164 4.86 -1.53 16.67
N LYS A 165 3.54 -1.51 16.80
CA LYS A 165 2.79 -0.72 17.78
C LYS A 165 2.24 -1.53 18.95
N GLY A 166 2.50 -2.83 18.96
CA GLY A 166 2.00 -3.74 19.98
C GLY A 166 1.36 -4.99 19.40
N VAL A 167 0.69 -5.75 20.26
CA VAL A 167 0.00 -6.98 19.88
C VAL A 167 -1.49 -6.76 20.04
N PHE A 168 -2.23 -7.01 18.96
CA PHE A 168 -3.69 -6.94 18.91
C PHE A 168 -4.24 -8.33 18.61
N HIS A 169 -5.49 -8.59 18.94
CA HIS A 169 -6.07 -9.90 18.68
C HIS A 169 -7.55 -9.81 18.32
N LYS A 170 -8.01 -10.80 17.57
CA LYS A 170 -9.44 -10.99 17.27
C LYS A 170 -9.73 -12.46 17.01
N ARG A 171 -10.99 -12.82 17.13
CA ARG A 171 -11.44 -14.14 16.70
C ARG A 171 -11.61 -14.16 15.19
N ASP A 172 -10.81 -14.97 14.49
CA ASP A 172 -10.88 -15.09 13.03
C ASP A 172 -10.35 -16.43 12.51
N SER A 173 -10.54 -16.64 11.22
CA SER A 173 -10.03 -17.78 10.47
C SER A 173 -8.72 -17.41 9.76
N MET A 174 -7.67 -18.23 9.95
CA MET A 174 -6.41 -18.04 9.22
C MET A 174 -6.58 -18.17 7.70
N ASN A 175 -7.56 -18.92 7.22
CA ASN A 175 -7.82 -19.03 5.79
C ASN A 175 -8.43 -17.74 5.23
N ALA A 176 -9.38 -17.13 5.95
CA ALA A 176 -9.96 -15.84 5.56
C ALA A 176 -8.91 -14.73 5.56
N LEU A 177 -8.05 -14.71 6.60
CA LEU A 177 -6.96 -13.74 6.67
C LEU A 177 -5.89 -13.97 5.59
N GLU A 178 -5.55 -15.22 5.23
CA GLU A 178 -4.64 -15.52 4.13
C GLU A 178 -5.14 -14.90 2.82
N GLU A 179 -6.44 -14.99 2.51
CA GLU A 179 -7.02 -14.42 1.29
C GLU A 179 -6.88 -12.89 1.23
N VAL A 180 -7.08 -12.21 2.36
CA VAL A 180 -6.94 -10.76 2.44
C VAL A 180 -5.46 -10.34 2.41
N PHE A 181 -4.63 -10.97 3.24
CA PHE A 181 -3.25 -10.54 3.47
C PHE A 181 -2.27 -10.91 2.35
N LYS A 182 -2.58 -11.93 1.53
CA LYS A 182 -1.71 -12.33 0.39
C LYS A 182 -1.49 -11.22 -0.63
N GLU A 183 -2.50 -10.36 -0.84
CA GLU A 183 -2.44 -9.22 -1.77
C GLU A 183 -1.47 -8.14 -1.30
N PHE A 184 -1.14 -8.13 0.00
CA PHE A 184 -0.21 -7.20 0.64
C PHE A 184 1.15 -7.83 0.96
N GLY A 185 1.52 -8.88 0.24
CA GLY A 185 2.84 -9.51 0.35
C GLY A 185 3.03 -10.41 1.57
N PHE A 186 1.94 -10.84 2.22
CA PHE A 186 2.04 -11.79 3.32
C PHE A 186 2.03 -13.24 2.82
N LEU A 187 2.80 -14.07 3.49
CA LEU A 187 2.98 -15.49 3.17
C LEU A 187 2.46 -16.37 4.31
N ARG A 188 1.59 -17.32 3.98
CA ARG A 188 1.19 -18.39 4.92
C ARG A 188 2.29 -19.43 5.03
N VAL A 189 3.16 -19.31 6.00
CA VAL A 189 4.31 -20.24 6.19
C VAL A 189 3.96 -21.48 7.01
N HIS A 190 2.93 -21.39 7.86
CA HIS A 190 2.48 -22.49 8.72
C HIS A 190 0.95 -22.48 8.87
N VAL A 191 0.37 -23.57 9.36
CA VAL A 191 -1.07 -23.63 9.65
C VAL A 191 -1.51 -22.52 10.59
N SER A 192 -0.63 -22.13 11.52
CA SER A 192 -0.88 -21.10 12.54
C SER A 192 -0.18 -19.76 12.26
N TYR A 193 0.60 -19.61 11.17
CA TYR A 193 1.37 -18.39 10.95
C TYR A 193 1.22 -17.85 9.52
N ILE A 194 0.98 -16.53 9.46
CA ILE A 194 1.07 -15.72 8.24
C ILE A 194 2.10 -14.62 8.51
N VAL A 195 3.14 -14.50 7.69
CA VAL A 195 4.24 -13.55 7.88
C VAL A 195 4.29 -12.53 6.76
N ASN A 196 4.63 -11.29 7.09
CA ASN A 196 4.91 -10.27 6.10
C ASN A 196 6.29 -10.56 5.48
N SER A 197 6.32 -10.85 4.18
CA SER A 197 7.55 -11.24 3.48
C SER A 197 8.63 -10.15 3.52
N LYS A 198 8.24 -8.87 3.63
CA LYS A 198 9.13 -7.72 3.76
C LYS A 198 10.03 -7.78 5.00
N TYR A 199 9.59 -8.46 6.04
CA TYR A 199 10.32 -8.57 7.30
C TYR A 199 11.09 -9.87 7.46
N ILE A 200 11.08 -10.75 6.46
CA ILE A 200 11.88 -11.98 6.46
C ILE A 200 13.32 -11.62 6.12
N VAL A 201 14.25 -11.89 7.06
CA VAL A 201 15.68 -11.66 6.86
C VAL A 201 16.45 -12.94 6.53
N ALA A 202 15.96 -14.11 6.98
CA ALA A 202 16.58 -15.40 6.67
C ALA A 202 15.57 -16.55 6.60
N TRP A 203 15.86 -17.51 5.71
CA TRP A 203 15.14 -18.78 5.59
C TRP A 203 16.02 -19.90 6.06
N TYR A 204 15.58 -20.61 7.11
CA TYR A 204 16.22 -21.82 7.60
C TYR A 204 15.49 -23.08 7.11
N LYS A 205 16.01 -24.24 7.48
CA LYS A 205 15.42 -25.53 7.05
C LYS A 205 13.94 -25.68 7.45
N ASP A 206 13.59 -25.27 8.67
CA ASP A 206 12.26 -25.45 9.26
C ASP A 206 11.63 -24.18 9.81
N GLU A 207 12.30 -23.03 9.66
CA GLU A 207 11.91 -21.74 10.24
C GLU A 207 12.25 -20.59 9.29
N VAL A 208 11.63 -19.44 9.51
CA VAL A 208 12.02 -18.14 8.97
C VAL A 208 12.36 -17.19 10.09
N GLU A 209 13.39 -16.38 9.93
CA GLU A 209 13.76 -15.32 10.84
C GLU A 209 13.25 -13.98 10.34
N LEU A 210 12.58 -13.23 11.22
CA LEU A 210 12.12 -11.90 10.95
C LEU A 210 13.12 -10.84 11.45
N ILE A 211 13.02 -9.61 10.95
CA ILE A 211 13.89 -8.49 11.31
C ILE A 211 13.91 -8.20 12.81
N ASN A 212 12.86 -8.52 13.53
CA ASN A 212 12.74 -8.41 14.98
C ASN A 212 13.29 -9.64 15.74
N LYS A 213 14.05 -10.51 15.06
CA LYS A 213 14.70 -11.72 15.59
C LYS A 213 13.74 -12.84 16.00
N VAL A 214 12.48 -12.75 15.66
CA VAL A 214 11.51 -13.83 15.90
C VAL A 214 11.73 -14.93 14.86
N LEU A 215 11.81 -16.18 15.34
CA LEU A 215 11.85 -17.39 14.52
C LEU A 215 10.43 -17.96 14.41
N ILE A 216 9.95 -18.15 13.19
CA ILE A 216 8.60 -18.65 12.90
C ILE A 216 8.70 -19.98 12.16
N PRO A 217 8.03 -21.05 12.63
CA PRO A 217 8.09 -22.36 11.99
C PRO A 217 7.46 -22.36 10.60
N VAL A 218 8.06 -23.14 9.68
CA VAL A 218 7.59 -23.34 8.31
C VAL A 218 7.15 -24.78 8.12
N SER A 219 5.92 -25.00 7.69
CA SER A 219 5.39 -26.34 7.44
C SER A 219 6.01 -26.99 6.18
N ARG A 220 6.23 -28.30 6.24
CA ARG A 220 6.90 -29.09 5.16
C ARG A 220 6.27 -28.91 3.77
N GLY A 221 4.95 -28.78 3.69
CA GLY A 221 4.23 -28.59 2.40
C GLY A 221 4.36 -27.20 1.78
N LYS A 222 4.71 -26.17 2.57
CA LYS A 222 4.84 -24.79 2.09
C LYS A 222 6.26 -24.49 1.57
N LYS A 223 7.28 -25.24 2.00
CA LYS A 223 8.68 -25.08 1.56
C LYS A 223 8.84 -25.20 0.04
N ARG A 224 8.17 -26.18 -0.60
CA ARG A 224 8.25 -26.40 -2.06
C ARG A 224 7.67 -25.26 -2.90
N LYS A 225 6.71 -24.50 -2.37
CA LYS A 225 6.07 -23.40 -3.12
C LYS A 225 6.86 -22.08 -3.02
N ILE A 226 7.69 -21.91 -1.98
CA ILE A 226 8.39 -20.65 -1.71
C ILE A 226 9.81 -20.67 -2.30
N SER A 227 10.45 -21.85 -2.41
CA SER A 227 11.79 -21.99 -3.04
C SER A 227 11.77 -21.98 -4.58
N MET A 228 10.61 -21.86 -5.21
CA MET A 228 10.43 -21.83 -6.68
C MET A 228 10.05 -20.44 -7.23
N LYS A 229 10.11 -19.39 -6.42
CA LYS A 229 10.02 -17.98 -6.80
C LYS A 229 11.31 -17.28 -6.41
#